data_affe2f9b66d98d66ba1a7dd6bbefece5
#
_entry.id   affe2f9b66d98d66ba1a7dd6bbefece5
#
_cell.length_a   1.000
_cell.length_b   1.000
_cell.length_c   1.000
_cell.angle_alpha   90.00
_cell.angle_beta   90.00
_cell.angle_gamma   90.00
#
_symmetry.space_group_name_H-M   'P 1'
#
loop_
_entity.id
_entity.type
_entity.pdbx_description
1 polymer ?
#
loop_
_entity_poly.entity_id
_entity_poly.type
_entity_poly.pdbx_seq_one_letter_code
_entity_poly.pdbx_strand_id
1 'polypeptide(L)'
;RLPPYDDFARYCIKMATGSGKTKVMALAIVWQYFNAVRENPKDNAKTFLIVAPNVIVFERLRTDFEAGNIFRADPMFPKHFELFWDMECYMRSDSERAHSEGALFLSNIQQFYERANKQQTKEPEVLTNLLGPKPKTQKLEITDFDKRIAKRDGQLLVLNDEAHHTHDEENEWNIIIRNLHQSRPISAQIDFSATPRYSKGGLFAWTIFDYPLKQAILDQIVKRPVKGVSKIEEARSTVASTRYKPFLTAGVERWKEYRDLLEALKKRPILFIMMNSTDEADEVGDWLRTKYPEDFKGDRTLIIHTDKAGEVSKKDLDEARKLARQVD
;
A
#
# COMPACT_ATOMS: atom_id res chain seq x y z
N ARG A 1 16.84 -6.88 22.53
CA ARG A 1 17.73 -5.74 22.29
C ARG A 1 17.29 -5.08 21.00
N LEU A 2 16.89 -3.83 21.05
CA LEU A 2 16.58 -3.04 19.84
C LEU A 2 17.85 -2.89 19.00
N PRO A 3 17.75 -2.83 17.67
CA PRO A 3 18.92 -2.57 16.82
C PRO A 3 19.62 -1.28 17.26
N PRO A 4 20.96 -1.27 17.34
CA PRO A 4 21.71 -0.14 17.95
C PRO A 4 21.84 1.09 17.06
N TYR A 5 21.23 1.11 15.87
CA TYR A 5 21.46 2.17 14.88
C TYR A 5 20.33 3.19 14.75
N ASP A 6 19.26 3.07 15.54
CA ASP A 6 18.17 4.04 15.52
C ASP A 6 18.10 4.77 16.88
N ASP A 7 18.08 6.08 16.82
CA ASP A 7 17.95 6.94 18.00
C ASP A 7 16.49 7.06 18.48
N PHE A 8 15.56 6.34 17.84
CA PHE A 8 14.14 6.31 18.18
C PHE A 8 13.61 4.88 18.30
N ALA A 9 12.49 4.73 19.02
CA ALA A 9 11.87 3.43 19.25
C ALA A 9 11.24 2.87 17.96
N ARG A 10 11.45 1.57 17.70
CA ARG A 10 10.80 0.83 16.60
C ARG A 10 10.01 -0.34 17.14
N TYR A 11 8.83 -0.53 16.57
CA TYR A 11 7.93 -1.64 16.89
C TYR A 11 7.38 -2.22 15.61
N CYS A 12 7.20 -3.53 15.56
CA CYS A 12 6.57 -4.21 14.44
C CYS A 12 5.34 -4.98 14.91
N ILE A 13 4.23 -4.77 14.23
CA ILE A 13 2.98 -5.48 14.39
C ILE A 13 2.82 -6.42 13.20
N LYS A 14 3.05 -7.71 13.43
CA LYS A 14 2.84 -8.75 12.43
C LYS A 14 1.39 -9.17 12.44
N MET A 15 0.71 -8.97 11.32
CA MET A 15 -0.69 -9.38 11.13
C MET A 15 -0.89 -9.97 9.74
N ALA A 16 -1.67 -11.04 9.65
CA ALA A 16 -2.01 -11.67 8.39
C ALA A 16 -2.65 -10.68 7.39
N THR A 17 -2.45 -10.90 6.11
CA THR A 17 -3.14 -10.13 5.06
C THR A 17 -4.65 -10.29 5.20
N GLY A 18 -5.40 -9.19 5.09
CA GLY A 18 -6.86 -9.19 5.26
C GLY A 18 -7.35 -9.23 6.71
N SER A 19 -6.46 -9.20 7.72
CA SER A 19 -6.86 -9.26 9.13
C SER A 19 -7.13 -7.90 9.79
N GLY A 20 -7.13 -6.80 9.02
CA GLY A 20 -7.47 -5.48 9.54
C GLY A 20 -6.28 -4.59 9.94
N LYS A 21 -5.07 -4.79 9.37
CA LYS A 21 -3.89 -3.94 9.64
C LYS A 21 -4.19 -2.44 9.61
N THR A 22 -4.90 -1.97 8.57
CA THR A 22 -5.25 -0.55 8.41
C THR A 22 -6.11 -0.04 9.57
N LYS A 23 -7.04 -0.87 10.06
CA LYS A 23 -7.88 -0.50 11.21
C LYS A 23 -7.06 -0.39 12.50
N VAL A 24 -6.12 -1.31 12.73
CA VAL A 24 -5.21 -1.25 13.89
C VAL A 24 -4.31 -0.02 13.80
N MET A 25 -3.83 0.32 12.59
CA MET A 25 -3.09 1.56 12.33
C MET A 25 -3.91 2.80 12.71
N ALA A 26 -5.17 2.86 12.28
CA ALA A 26 -6.06 3.97 12.60
C ALA A 26 -6.35 4.05 14.12
N LEU A 27 -6.54 2.92 14.80
CA LEU A 27 -6.71 2.88 16.25
C LEU A 27 -5.46 3.35 17.00
N ALA A 28 -4.26 3.01 16.52
CA ALA A 28 -3.01 3.51 17.09
C ALA A 28 -2.89 5.05 16.97
N ILE A 29 -3.33 5.62 15.84
CA ILE A 29 -3.38 7.06 15.62
C ILE A 29 -4.38 7.71 16.61
N VAL A 30 -5.59 7.17 16.70
CA VAL A 30 -6.63 7.67 17.62
C VAL A 30 -6.13 7.63 19.07
N TRP A 31 -5.54 6.51 19.48
CA TRP A 31 -5.01 6.35 20.82
C TRP A 31 -3.90 7.36 21.14
N GLN A 32 -2.94 7.52 20.26
CA GLN A 32 -1.84 8.48 20.42
C GLN A 32 -2.35 9.92 20.46
N TYR A 33 -3.27 10.28 19.56
CA TYR A 33 -3.83 11.62 19.47
C TYR A 33 -4.55 12.02 20.77
N PHE A 34 -5.48 11.19 21.25
CA PHE A 34 -6.22 11.54 22.46
C PHE A 34 -5.34 11.58 23.71
N ASN A 35 -4.36 10.68 23.83
CA ASN A 35 -3.38 10.77 24.91
C ASN A 35 -2.53 12.04 24.81
N ALA A 36 -2.13 12.45 23.61
CA ALA A 36 -1.38 13.69 23.42
C ALA A 36 -2.18 14.94 23.80
N VAL A 37 -3.46 14.99 23.41
CA VAL A 37 -4.33 16.15 23.61
C VAL A 37 -4.87 16.24 25.04
N ARG A 38 -5.15 15.08 25.67
CA ARG A 38 -5.87 15.02 26.93
C ARG A 38 -5.01 14.71 28.15
N GLU A 39 -3.89 14.04 27.97
CA GLU A 39 -3.11 13.52 29.10
C GLU A 39 -1.67 13.98 29.07
N ASN A 40 -0.87 13.47 28.12
CA ASN A 40 0.57 13.74 28.08
C ASN A 40 1.08 14.04 26.67
N PRO A 41 1.17 15.33 26.30
CA PRO A 41 1.66 15.74 24.98
C PRO A 41 3.16 15.48 24.75
N LYS A 42 3.92 15.19 25.81
CA LYS A 42 5.37 14.94 25.69
C LYS A 42 5.66 13.50 25.23
N ASP A 43 4.82 12.55 25.63
CA ASP A 43 5.06 11.14 25.37
C ASP A 43 4.20 10.59 24.21
N ASN A 44 3.20 11.35 23.78
CA ASN A 44 2.27 10.92 22.75
C ASN A 44 2.28 11.85 21.53
N ALA A 45 2.03 11.26 20.35
CA ALA A 45 2.07 11.96 19.08
C ALA A 45 0.71 12.56 18.71
N LYS A 46 0.74 13.76 18.11
CA LYS A 46 -0.38 14.38 17.41
C LYS A 46 -0.05 14.67 15.94
N THR A 47 1.17 14.40 15.53
CA THR A 47 1.61 14.43 14.13
C THR A 47 1.96 13.01 13.69
N PHE A 48 1.41 12.59 12.55
CA PHE A 48 1.53 11.24 12.02
C PHE A 48 2.01 11.25 10.59
N LEU A 49 2.90 10.33 10.24
CA LEU A 49 3.31 10.07 8.86
C LEU A 49 3.03 8.61 8.55
N ILE A 50 2.08 8.34 7.65
CA ILE A 50 1.89 7.01 7.08
C ILE A 50 2.67 6.91 5.78
N VAL A 51 3.39 5.81 5.63
CA VAL A 51 4.16 5.54 4.44
C VAL A 51 3.77 4.23 3.80
N ALA A 52 3.44 4.34 2.52
CA ALA A 52 3.16 3.22 1.65
C ALA A 52 4.40 2.84 0.82
N PRO A 53 4.69 1.55 0.61
CA PRO A 53 5.86 1.11 -0.16
C PRO A 53 5.74 1.41 -1.66
N ASN A 54 4.52 1.46 -2.19
CA ASN A 54 4.26 1.71 -3.62
C ASN A 54 2.93 2.44 -3.86
N VAL A 55 2.67 2.79 -5.11
CA VAL A 55 1.47 3.56 -5.50
C VAL A 55 0.18 2.78 -5.24
N ILE A 56 0.16 1.45 -5.43
CA ILE A 56 -1.04 0.63 -5.24
C ILE A 56 -1.48 0.64 -3.78
N VAL A 57 -0.53 0.44 -2.87
CA VAL A 57 -0.78 0.49 -1.43
C VAL A 57 -1.16 1.91 -1.01
N PHE A 58 -0.51 2.92 -1.59
CA PHE A 58 -0.84 4.32 -1.36
C PHE A 58 -2.29 4.65 -1.74
N GLU A 59 -2.75 4.28 -2.94
CA GLU A 59 -4.12 4.56 -3.40
C GLU A 59 -5.17 3.82 -2.55
N ARG A 60 -4.86 2.63 -2.05
CA ARG A 60 -5.71 1.93 -1.09
C ARG A 60 -5.83 2.70 0.23
N LEU A 61 -4.70 3.07 0.83
CA LEU A 61 -4.67 3.84 2.08
C LEU A 61 -5.27 5.23 1.90
N ARG A 62 -5.08 5.85 0.73
CA ARG A 62 -5.72 7.12 0.39
C ARG A 62 -7.24 7.02 0.47
N THR A 63 -7.84 5.96 -0.08
CA THR A 63 -9.30 5.76 0.00
C THR A 63 -9.79 5.71 1.44
N ASP A 64 -9.01 5.09 2.34
CA ASP A 64 -9.36 4.96 3.74
C ASP A 64 -9.13 6.28 4.53
N PHE A 65 -8.01 6.96 4.31
CA PHE A 65 -7.58 8.11 5.12
C PHE A 65 -7.95 9.48 4.53
N GLU A 66 -8.29 9.57 3.23
CA GLU A 66 -8.69 10.84 2.59
C GLU A 66 -9.87 11.47 3.35
N ALA A 67 -9.73 12.76 3.68
CA ALA A 67 -10.71 13.48 4.50
C ALA A 67 -11.05 12.81 5.86
N GLY A 68 -10.22 11.91 6.35
CA GLY A 68 -10.45 11.18 7.61
C GLY A 68 -11.57 10.14 7.55
N ASN A 69 -11.86 9.58 6.38
CA ASN A 69 -12.98 8.66 6.17
C ASN A 69 -12.98 7.48 7.12
N ILE A 70 -11.82 6.84 7.34
CA ILE A 70 -11.71 5.65 8.21
C ILE A 70 -12.14 5.94 9.66
N PHE A 71 -11.91 7.16 10.15
CA PHE A 71 -12.24 7.56 11.51
C PHE A 71 -13.74 7.85 11.69
N ARG A 72 -14.47 8.11 10.60
CA ARG A 72 -15.92 8.39 10.57
C ARG A 72 -16.75 7.17 10.23
N ALA A 73 -16.23 6.29 9.34
CA ALA A 73 -16.94 5.09 8.89
C ALA A 73 -17.13 4.06 10.01
N ASP A 74 -16.17 3.98 10.92
CA ASP A 74 -16.19 3.10 12.08
C ASP A 74 -16.17 3.92 13.38
N PRO A 75 -16.92 3.55 14.42
CA PRO A 75 -16.87 4.22 15.72
C PRO A 75 -15.58 3.84 16.45
N MET A 76 -14.47 4.49 16.08
CA MET A 76 -13.14 4.22 16.66
C MET A 76 -12.96 4.80 18.07
N PHE A 77 -13.82 5.74 18.43
CA PHE A 77 -13.83 6.37 19.76
C PHE A 77 -15.27 6.76 20.16
N PRO A 78 -15.55 6.92 21.48
CA PRO A 78 -16.87 7.28 21.96
C PRO A 78 -17.32 8.66 21.44
N LYS A 79 -18.62 8.84 21.17
CA LYS A 79 -19.19 10.09 20.62
C LYS A 79 -18.84 11.34 21.40
N HIS A 80 -18.75 11.26 22.72
CA HIS A 80 -18.39 12.42 23.54
C HIS A 80 -16.93 12.89 23.37
N PHE A 81 -16.08 12.10 22.70
CA PHE A 81 -14.73 12.49 22.32
C PHE A 81 -14.69 13.24 20.96
N GLU A 82 -15.78 13.23 20.18
CA GLU A 82 -15.82 13.94 18.88
C GLU A 82 -15.51 15.43 19.00
N LEU A 83 -15.88 16.07 20.11
CA LEU A 83 -15.59 17.49 20.39
C LEU A 83 -14.08 17.80 20.50
N PHE A 84 -13.27 16.78 20.77
CA PHE A 84 -11.82 16.90 20.91
C PHE A 84 -11.07 16.36 19.70
N TRP A 85 -11.80 15.85 18.68
CA TRP A 85 -11.21 15.30 17.47
C TRP A 85 -11.03 16.40 16.44
N ASP A 86 -9.80 16.95 16.38
CA ASP A 86 -9.38 17.95 15.39
C ASP A 86 -8.14 17.43 14.65
N MET A 87 -8.38 16.48 13.70
CA MET A 87 -7.37 15.82 12.92
C MET A 87 -7.56 16.10 11.43
N GLU A 88 -6.59 16.73 10.79
CA GLU A 88 -6.57 16.90 9.35
C GLU A 88 -5.69 15.83 8.69
N CYS A 89 -6.21 15.27 7.60
CA CYS A 89 -5.50 14.28 6.79
C CYS A 89 -5.03 14.93 5.49
N TYR A 90 -3.72 14.94 5.28
CA TYR A 90 -3.08 15.55 4.12
C TYR A 90 -2.57 14.49 3.17
N MET A 91 -3.02 14.58 1.91
CA MET A 91 -2.48 13.85 0.79
C MET A 91 -1.43 14.70 0.07
N ARG A 92 -0.60 14.11 -0.76
CA ARG A 92 0.53 14.79 -1.43
C ARG A 92 0.18 16.11 -2.13
N SER A 93 -1.01 16.20 -2.73
CA SER A 93 -1.43 17.36 -3.51
C SER A 93 -2.18 18.41 -2.69
N ASP A 94 -2.43 18.14 -1.43
CA ASP A 94 -3.24 19.03 -0.62
C ASP A 94 -2.45 20.27 -0.19
N SER A 95 -3.07 21.42 -0.38
CA SER A 95 -2.61 22.67 0.24
C SER A 95 -2.82 22.62 1.76
N GLU A 96 -2.01 23.36 2.50
CA GLU A 96 -2.22 23.48 3.93
C GLU A 96 -3.55 24.20 4.18
N ARG A 97 -4.42 23.52 4.92
CA ARG A 97 -5.70 24.07 5.37
C ARG A 97 -5.47 24.79 6.71
N ALA A 98 -6.54 25.30 7.31
CA ALA A 98 -6.49 25.91 8.63
C ALA A 98 -5.74 25.01 9.64
N HIS A 99 -5.07 25.61 10.59
CA HIS A 99 -4.28 24.91 11.59
C HIS A 99 -5.17 23.97 12.40
N SER A 100 -4.92 22.66 12.27
CA SER A 100 -5.54 21.60 13.08
C SER A 100 -4.63 21.21 14.24
N GLU A 101 -5.19 20.75 15.35
CA GLU A 101 -4.43 20.25 16.49
C GLU A 101 -3.60 19.02 16.11
N GLY A 102 -4.22 18.06 15.41
CA GLY A 102 -3.57 16.87 14.87
C GLY A 102 -3.37 16.91 13.36
N ALA A 103 -2.33 16.28 12.85
CA ALA A 103 -2.07 16.18 11.43
C ALA A 103 -1.58 14.78 11.05
N LEU A 104 -2.23 14.21 10.04
CA LEU A 104 -1.85 12.96 9.40
C LEU A 104 -1.36 13.24 7.99
N PHE A 105 -0.16 12.83 7.66
CA PHE A 105 0.42 12.90 6.32
C PHE A 105 0.50 11.51 5.72
N LEU A 106 -0.04 11.33 4.51
CA LEU A 106 0.06 10.08 3.77
C LEU A 106 0.95 10.26 2.54
N SER A 107 1.99 9.45 2.44
CA SER A 107 2.96 9.49 1.35
C SER A 107 3.35 8.08 0.89
N ASN A 108 3.99 7.98 -0.28
CA ASN A 108 4.66 6.77 -0.72
C ASN A 108 6.17 7.00 -0.91
N ILE A 109 6.93 5.91 -0.89
CA ILE A 109 8.40 5.95 -1.01
C ILE A 109 8.86 6.66 -2.28
N GLN A 110 8.27 6.34 -3.43
CA GLN A 110 8.69 6.86 -4.74
C GLN A 110 8.61 8.38 -4.82
N GLN A 111 7.69 8.98 -4.06
CA GLN A 111 7.53 10.42 -4.00
C GLN A 111 8.73 11.13 -3.37
N PHE A 112 9.46 10.43 -2.50
CA PHE A 112 10.70 10.93 -1.93
C PHE A 112 11.88 10.78 -2.92
N TYR A 113 11.90 9.72 -3.73
CA TYR A 113 12.94 9.47 -4.76
C TYR A 113 12.97 10.50 -5.89
N GLU A 114 11.82 10.89 -6.41
CA GLU A 114 11.72 11.89 -7.48
C GLU A 114 12.38 13.22 -7.11
N ARG A 115 12.52 13.52 -5.82
CA ARG A 115 13.16 14.73 -5.32
C ARG A 115 14.67 14.63 -5.27
N ALA A 116 15.22 13.53 -4.80
CA ALA A 116 16.66 13.31 -4.75
C ALA A 116 17.28 13.42 -6.14
N ASN A 117 16.62 12.88 -7.16
CA ASN A 117 17.06 12.96 -8.55
C ASN A 117 16.86 14.34 -9.20
N LYS A 118 15.83 15.11 -8.82
CA LYS A 118 15.61 16.47 -9.36
C LYS A 118 16.60 17.50 -8.83
N GLN A 119 17.23 17.27 -7.70
CA GLN A 119 18.30 18.14 -7.19
C GLN A 119 19.66 17.91 -7.87
N GLN A 120 19.85 16.78 -8.57
CA GLN A 120 21.10 16.44 -9.25
C GLN A 120 21.11 16.73 -10.77
N THR A 121 19.98 16.94 -11.40
CA THR A 121 19.91 17.32 -12.82
C THR A 121 20.04 18.83 -12.96
N LYS A 122 21.29 19.32 -13.10
CA LYS A 122 21.55 20.60 -13.75
C LYS A 122 21.10 20.48 -15.20
N GLU A 123 20.12 21.28 -15.62
CA GLU A 123 19.74 21.36 -17.04
C GLU A 123 20.99 21.69 -17.87
N PRO A 124 21.18 21.08 -19.06
CA PRO A 124 22.31 21.41 -19.90
C PRO A 124 22.26 22.89 -20.28
N GLU A 125 23.30 23.62 -20.01
CA GLU A 125 23.48 25.07 -20.33
C GLU A 125 23.14 25.43 -21.76
N VAL A 126 23.27 24.45 -22.67
CA VAL A 126 23.02 24.60 -24.11
C VAL A 126 21.56 24.91 -24.45
N LEU A 127 20.61 24.36 -23.73
CA LEU A 127 19.17 24.57 -23.97
C LEU A 127 18.67 25.94 -23.45
N THR A 128 19.26 26.43 -22.36
CA THR A 128 18.92 27.73 -21.80
C THR A 128 19.42 28.89 -22.69
N ASN A 129 20.53 28.69 -23.36
CA ASN A 129 21.10 29.68 -24.29
C ASN A 129 20.34 29.76 -25.63
N LEU A 130 19.62 28.70 -26.05
CA LEU A 130 18.90 28.65 -27.33
C LEU A 130 17.44 29.13 -27.20
N LEU A 131 16.79 28.91 -26.08
CA LEU A 131 15.34 29.14 -25.89
C LEU A 131 15.03 30.32 -24.95
N GLY A 132 16.05 30.96 -24.40
CA GLY A 132 15.89 31.98 -23.36
C GLY A 132 15.47 31.40 -22.01
N PRO A 133 15.51 32.22 -20.94
CA PRO A 133 15.06 31.74 -19.62
C PRO A 133 13.58 31.36 -19.68
N LYS A 134 13.26 30.13 -19.29
CA LYS A 134 11.87 29.66 -19.15
C LYS A 134 11.06 30.71 -18.38
N PRO A 135 9.86 31.11 -18.88
CA PRO A 135 8.97 31.94 -18.08
C PRO A 135 8.82 31.30 -16.73
N LYS A 136 8.96 32.08 -15.65
CA LYS A 136 8.66 31.64 -14.29
C LYS A 136 7.17 31.32 -14.22
N THR A 137 6.78 30.16 -14.74
CA THR A 137 5.54 29.55 -14.33
C THR A 137 5.66 29.43 -12.82
N GLN A 138 4.77 30.07 -12.09
CA GLN A 138 4.56 29.78 -10.69
C GLN A 138 4.30 28.26 -10.63
N LYS A 139 5.37 27.50 -10.41
CA LYS A 139 5.23 26.10 -9.97
C LYS A 139 4.44 26.28 -8.70
N LEU A 140 3.17 25.87 -8.72
CA LEU A 140 2.44 25.54 -7.51
C LEU A 140 3.43 24.68 -6.73
N GLU A 141 3.96 25.26 -5.64
CA GLU A 141 4.98 24.60 -4.84
C GLU A 141 4.40 23.25 -4.46
N ILE A 142 5.01 22.20 -4.99
CA ILE A 142 4.70 20.83 -4.57
C ILE A 142 5.00 20.86 -3.09
N THR A 143 3.95 20.89 -2.30
CA THR A 143 4.00 21.14 -0.86
C THR A 143 4.97 20.16 -0.24
N ASP A 144 6.02 20.67 0.29
CA ASP A 144 7.15 19.92 0.83
C ASP A 144 6.71 19.33 2.18
N PHE A 145 6.20 18.08 2.16
CA PHE A 145 5.70 17.43 3.38
C PHE A 145 6.73 17.48 4.50
N ASP A 146 8.02 17.35 4.15
CA ASP A 146 9.10 17.39 5.14
C ASP A 146 9.12 18.71 5.87
N LYS A 147 8.99 19.84 5.15
CA LYS A 147 8.94 21.19 5.75
C LYS A 147 7.66 21.40 6.55
N ARG A 148 6.52 20.84 6.08
CA ARG A 148 5.25 20.95 6.79
C ARG A 148 5.27 20.13 8.07
N ILE A 149 5.77 18.89 8.02
CA ILE A 149 5.96 18.04 9.19
C ILE A 149 6.93 18.72 10.17
N ALA A 150 8.04 19.28 9.68
CA ALA A 150 9.03 19.95 10.52
C ALA A 150 8.49 21.20 11.25
N LYS A 151 7.48 21.87 10.70
CA LYS A 151 6.84 23.05 11.31
C LYS A 151 5.81 22.70 12.40
N ARG A 152 5.39 21.43 12.50
CA ARG A 152 4.40 21.01 13.48
C ARG A 152 5.03 20.82 14.86
N ASP A 153 4.32 21.19 15.90
CA ASP A 153 4.73 20.98 17.29
C ASP A 153 4.43 19.55 17.78
N GLY A 154 5.07 19.16 18.90
CA GLY A 154 4.84 17.90 19.60
C GLY A 154 5.60 16.72 18.98
N GLN A 155 5.20 15.51 19.30
CA GLN A 155 5.84 14.28 18.86
C GLN A 155 5.37 13.85 17.45
N LEU A 156 6.26 13.21 16.70
CA LEU A 156 5.99 12.61 15.40
C LEU A 156 6.01 11.08 15.51
N LEU A 157 4.93 10.43 15.08
CA LEU A 157 4.86 8.99 14.93
C LEU A 157 4.88 8.61 13.45
N VAL A 158 5.76 7.70 13.07
CA VAL A 158 5.83 7.13 11.71
C VAL A 158 5.19 5.76 11.69
N LEU A 159 4.33 5.50 10.70
CA LEU A 159 3.66 4.23 10.50
C LEU A 159 3.96 3.72 9.09
N ASN A 160 4.55 2.54 8.97
CA ASN A 160 4.88 1.92 7.70
C ASN A 160 3.92 0.77 7.40
N ASP A 161 3.19 0.85 6.28
CA ASP A 161 2.44 -0.32 5.79
C ASP A 161 3.33 -1.17 4.89
N GLU A 162 3.10 -2.49 4.91
CA GLU A 162 3.89 -3.52 4.21
C GLU A 162 5.42 -3.33 4.40
N ALA A 163 5.81 -3.11 5.65
CA ALA A 163 7.15 -2.71 6.05
C ALA A 163 8.29 -3.66 5.63
N HIS A 164 7.97 -4.90 5.21
CA HIS A 164 8.97 -5.84 4.70
C HIS A 164 9.65 -5.38 3.40
N HIS A 165 9.07 -4.40 2.68
CA HIS A 165 9.70 -3.78 1.52
C HIS A 165 10.74 -2.69 1.88
N THR A 166 10.85 -2.30 3.15
CA THR A 166 11.52 -1.06 3.56
C THR A 166 12.79 -1.25 4.40
N HIS A 167 13.13 -2.48 4.80
CA HIS A 167 14.09 -2.70 5.90
C HIS A 167 15.47 -3.22 5.53
N ASP A 168 15.87 -3.25 4.27
CA ASP A 168 17.28 -3.42 3.96
C ASP A 168 18.05 -2.14 4.33
N GLU A 169 19.16 -2.26 5.05
CA GLU A 169 19.92 -1.13 5.61
C GLU A 169 20.41 -0.17 4.53
N GLU A 170 20.64 -0.67 3.33
CA GLU A 170 21.03 0.10 2.13
C GLU A 170 19.81 0.69 1.41
N ASN A 171 18.59 0.42 1.90
CA ASN A 171 17.39 0.90 1.26
C ASN A 171 17.24 2.41 1.51
N GLU A 172 17.06 3.16 0.44
CA GLU A 172 16.84 4.61 0.45
C GLU A 172 15.72 5.02 1.41
N TRP A 173 14.78 4.14 1.70
CA TRP A 173 13.74 4.33 2.70
C TRP A 173 14.29 4.59 4.11
N ASN A 174 15.20 3.77 4.57
CA ASN A 174 15.84 3.97 5.87
C ASN A 174 16.61 5.31 5.92
N ILE A 175 17.22 5.69 4.80
CA ILE A 175 17.91 6.98 4.67
C ILE A 175 16.92 8.14 4.81
N ILE A 176 15.75 8.05 4.18
CA ILE A 176 14.71 9.10 4.25
C ILE A 176 14.19 9.26 5.68
N ILE A 177 13.87 8.16 6.37
CA ILE A 177 13.38 8.23 7.75
C ILE A 177 14.45 8.79 8.69
N ARG A 178 15.71 8.42 8.51
CA ARG A 178 16.83 8.98 9.30
C ARG A 178 17.01 10.47 9.03
N ASN A 179 16.94 10.91 7.79
CA ASN A 179 17.01 12.33 7.44
C ASN A 179 15.82 13.10 8.03
N LEU A 180 14.62 12.50 8.01
CA LEU A 180 13.45 13.08 8.67
C LEU A 180 13.68 13.18 10.19
N HIS A 181 14.23 12.15 10.82
CA HIS A 181 14.55 12.16 12.25
C HIS A 181 15.56 13.24 12.62
N GLN A 182 16.56 13.52 11.77
CA GLN A 182 17.52 14.60 11.98
C GLN A 182 16.88 15.98 11.93
N SER A 183 15.92 16.19 11.03
CA SER A 183 15.20 17.47 10.89
C SER A 183 14.07 17.62 11.90
N ARG A 184 13.42 16.52 12.24
CA ARG A 184 12.29 16.43 13.15
C ARG A 184 12.37 15.12 13.93
N PRO A 185 12.68 15.13 15.23
CA PRO A 185 12.76 13.91 16.03
C PRO A 185 11.49 13.07 15.96
N ILE A 186 11.66 11.80 15.59
CA ILE A 186 10.61 10.78 15.55
C ILE A 186 10.54 10.16 16.95
N SER A 187 9.35 10.14 17.55
CA SER A 187 9.13 9.51 18.86
C SER A 187 9.15 8.00 18.78
N ALA A 188 8.50 7.45 17.75
CA ALA A 188 8.50 6.03 17.45
C ALA A 188 8.18 5.77 15.99
N GLN A 189 8.55 4.58 15.53
CA GLN A 189 8.15 4.00 14.24
C GLN A 189 7.40 2.70 14.51
N ILE A 190 6.22 2.55 13.91
CA ILE A 190 5.42 1.32 13.97
C ILE A 190 5.34 0.74 12.57
N ASP A 191 5.85 -0.47 12.43
CA ASP A 191 5.87 -1.23 11.20
C ASP A 191 4.72 -2.22 11.15
N PHE A 192 3.94 -2.22 10.09
CA PHE A 192 2.87 -3.19 9.85
C PHE A 192 3.26 -4.10 8.70
N SER A 193 3.25 -5.40 8.92
CA SER A 193 3.54 -6.39 7.87
C SER A 193 2.92 -7.75 8.17
N ALA A 194 2.54 -8.47 7.14
CA ALA A 194 2.18 -9.89 7.26
C ALA A 194 3.43 -10.78 7.34
N THR A 195 4.54 -10.34 6.76
CA THR A 195 5.79 -11.08 6.64
C THR A 195 6.99 -10.20 7.00
N PRO A 196 7.15 -9.79 8.28
CA PRO A 196 8.22 -8.89 8.71
C PRO A 196 9.58 -9.59 8.67
N ARG A 197 10.14 -9.72 7.48
CA ARG A 197 11.44 -10.36 7.23
C ARG A 197 12.33 -9.46 6.42
N TYR A 198 13.62 -9.52 6.70
CA TYR A 198 14.63 -8.97 5.82
C TYR A 198 14.73 -9.80 4.53
N SER A 199 15.32 -9.24 3.48
CA SER A 199 15.59 -9.92 2.21
C SER A 199 16.40 -11.21 2.41
N LYS A 200 17.29 -11.24 3.39
CA LYS A 200 18.09 -12.44 3.79
C LYS A 200 17.32 -13.44 4.66
N GLY A 201 16.01 -13.24 4.90
CA GLY A 201 15.11 -14.20 5.55
C GLY A 201 14.99 -14.11 7.07
N GLY A 202 15.79 -13.30 7.76
CA GLY A 202 15.66 -13.04 9.19
C GLY A 202 14.37 -12.31 9.54
N LEU A 203 13.75 -12.60 10.68
CA LEU A 203 12.60 -11.85 11.21
C LEU A 203 13.06 -10.51 11.83
N PHE A 204 12.20 -9.50 11.79
CA PHE A 204 12.45 -8.26 12.53
C PHE A 204 12.48 -8.51 14.03
N ALA A 205 13.60 -8.13 14.66
CA ALA A 205 13.82 -8.37 16.09
C ALA A 205 12.86 -7.57 17.00
N TRP A 206 12.27 -6.47 16.48
CA TRP A 206 11.35 -5.59 17.20
C TRP A 206 9.86 -5.94 17.02
N THR A 207 9.55 -7.16 16.57
CA THR A 207 8.18 -7.63 16.44
C THR A 207 7.60 -7.85 17.85
N ILE A 208 6.61 -7.02 18.21
CA ILE A 208 5.97 -7.01 19.54
C ILE A 208 4.63 -7.74 19.55
N PHE A 209 4.03 -7.97 18.39
CA PHE A 209 2.75 -8.64 18.25
C PHE A 209 2.75 -9.52 16.98
N ASP A 210 2.21 -10.73 17.10
CA ASP A 210 2.07 -11.69 16.01
C ASP A 210 0.65 -12.24 15.94
N TYR A 211 -0.09 -11.86 14.89
CA TYR A 211 -1.39 -12.43 14.54
C TYR A 211 -1.26 -13.21 13.22
N PRO A 212 -0.86 -14.50 13.29
CA PRO A 212 -0.56 -15.29 12.11
C PRO A 212 -1.81 -15.68 11.31
N LEU A 213 -1.62 -16.00 10.02
CA LEU A 213 -2.71 -16.43 9.14
C LEU A 213 -3.51 -17.61 9.70
N LYS A 214 -2.85 -18.56 10.38
CA LYS A 214 -3.51 -19.70 11.04
C LYS A 214 -4.54 -19.22 12.06
N GLN A 215 -4.18 -18.26 12.91
CA GLN A 215 -5.09 -17.72 13.92
C GLN A 215 -6.22 -16.94 13.27
N ALA A 216 -5.92 -16.10 12.27
CA ALA A 216 -6.92 -15.34 11.53
C ALA A 216 -7.97 -16.22 10.81
N ILE A 217 -7.57 -17.42 10.38
CA ILE A 217 -8.49 -18.42 9.82
C ILE A 217 -9.34 -19.06 10.92
N LEU A 218 -8.74 -19.42 12.05
CA LEU A 218 -9.48 -20.00 13.20
C LEU A 218 -10.52 -19.03 13.76
N ASP A 219 -10.18 -17.75 13.81
CA ASP A 219 -11.07 -16.67 14.25
C ASP A 219 -12.10 -16.25 13.17
N GLN A 220 -12.09 -16.91 12.01
CA GLN A 220 -12.99 -16.65 10.89
C GLN A 220 -12.89 -15.23 10.29
N ILE A 221 -11.80 -14.53 10.56
CA ILE A 221 -11.51 -13.20 9.98
C ILE A 221 -11.01 -13.33 8.55
N VAL A 222 -10.22 -14.36 8.25
CA VAL A 222 -9.69 -14.64 6.93
C VAL A 222 -10.19 -16.00 6.44
N LYS A 223 -10.58 -16.07 5.17
CA LYS A 223 -11.02 -17.33 4.54
C LYS A 223 -9.89 -18.35 4.54
N ARG A 224 -10.23 -19.60 4.81
CA ARG A 224 -9.28 -20.70 4.68
C ARG A 224 -8.91 -20.88 3.21
N PRO A 225 -7.63 -20.76 2.84
CA PRO A 225 -7.19 -21.02 1.47
C PRO A 225 -7.30 -22.51 1.18
N VAL A 226 -7.77 -22.85 -0.02
CA VAL A 226 -7.76 -24.20 -0.53
C VAL A 226 -6.67 -24.32 -1.58
N LYS A 227 -5.68 -25.16 -1.32
CA LYS A 227 -4.58 -25.40 -2.25
C LYS A 227 -4.93 -26.58 -3.14
N GLY A 228 -5.08 -26.32 -4.45
CA GLY A 228 -5.09 -27.37 -5.47
C GLY A 228 -3.67 -27.90 -5.69
N VAL A 229 -3.50 -29.20 -5.66
CA VAL A 229 -2.22 -29.85 -5.97
C VAL A 229 -2.41 -30.73 -7.19
N SER A 230 -1.64 -30.51 -8.24
CA SER A 230 -1.59 -31.36 -9.43
C SER A 230 -0.31 -32.20 -9.40
N LYS A 231 -0.42 -33.46 -9.81
CA LYS A 231 0.72 -34.36 -10.06
C LYS A 231 1.20 -34.29 -11.51
N ILE A 232 0.56 -33.43 -12.32
CA ILE A 232 0.90 -33.28 -13.74
C ILE A 232 2.12 -32.42 -13.85
N GLU A 233 3.16 -32.90 -14.54
CA GLU A 233 4.35 -32.14 -14.83
C GLU A 233 4.06 -31.05 -15.87
N GLU A 234 4.76 -29.93 -15.75
CA GLU A 234 4.70 -28.85 -16.72
C GLU A 234 5.26 -29.33 -18.07
N ALA A 235 4.59 -29.01 -19.15
CA ALA A 235 5.11 -29.28 -20.48
C ALA A 235 6.35 -28.41 -20.75
N ARG A 236 7.36 -29.01 -21.38
CA ARG A 236 8.55 -28.28 -21.84
C ARG A 236 8.20 -27.44 -23.07
N SER A 237 7.68 -26.25 -22.86
CA SER A 237 7.27 -25.33 -23.93
C SER A 237 7.65 -23.89 -23.57
N THR A 238 8.01 -23.10 -24.56
CA THR A 238 8.15 -21.63 -24.42
C THR A 238 6.81 -20.94 -24.42
N VAL A 239 5.75 -21.58 -24.95
CA VAL A 239 4.38 -21.09 -25.02
C VAL A 239 3.71 -21.33 -23.68
N ALA A 240 3.31 -20.25 -22.98
CA ALA A 240 2.78 -20.29 -21.61
C ALA A 240 1.48 -21.08 -21.52
N SER A 241 0.55 -20.89 -22.46
CA SER A 241 -0.72 -21.62 -22.51
C SER A 241 -0.55 -23.12 -22.72
N THR A 242 0.56 -23.56 -23.34
CA THR A 242 0.94 -24.97 -23.46
C THR A 242 1.63 -25.47 -22.20
N ARG A 243 2.59 -24.71 -21.68
CA ARG A 243 3.35 -25.04 -20.45
C ARG A 243 2.41 -25.22 -19.26
N TYR A 244 1.50 -24.28 -19.05
CA TYR A 244 0.61 -24.24 -17.90
C TYR A 244 -0.79 -24.79 -18.17
N LYS A 245 -1.01 -25.39 -19.35
CA LYS A 245 -2.34 -25.88 -19.79
C LYS A 245 -3.09 -26.69 -18.73
N PRO A 246 -2.46 -27.64 -18.02
CA PRO A 246 -3.17 -28.42 -17.00
C PRO A 246 -3.68 -27.56 -15.84
N PHE A 247 -2.86 -26.61 -15.38
CA PHE A 247 -3.22 -25.72 -14.28
C PHE A 247 -4.30 -24.72 -14.70
N LEU A 248 -4.18 -24.16 -15.91
CA LEU A 248 -5.17 -23.23 -16.47
C LEU A 248 -6.52 -23.93 -16.65
N THR A 249 -6.52 -25.16 -17.20
CA THR A 249 -7.76 -25.95 -17.39
C THR A 249 -8.39 -26.26 -16.03
N ALA A 250 -7.61 -26.76 -15.07
CA ALA A 250 -8.13 -27.06 -13.72
C ALA A 250 -8.67 -25.78 -13.01
N GLY A 251 -8.02 -24.64 -13.20
CA GLY A 251 -8.47 -23.34 -12.68
C GLY A 251 -9.83 -22.93 -13.27
N VAL A 252 -9.99 -23.07 -14.60
CA VAL A 252 -11.26 -22.77 -15.29
C VAL A 252 -12.38 -23.72 -14.84
N GLU A 253 -12.13 -25.04 -14.77
CA GLU A 253 -13.12 -25.99 -14.30
C GLU A 253 -13.55 -25.70 -12.86
N ARG A 254 -12.60 -25.39 -11.99
CA ARG A 254 -12.92 -25.02 -10.61
C ARG A 254 -13.69 -23.70 -10.51
N TRP A 255 -13.37 -22.73 -11.36
CA TRP A 255 -14.10 -21.47 -11.45
C TRP A 255 -15.56 -21.72 -11.89
N LYS A 256 -15.79 -22.62 -12.89
CA LYS A 256 -17.14 -23.01 -13.32
C LYS A 256 -17.95 -23.65 -12.20
N GLU A 257 -17.35 -24.57 -11.45
CA GLU A 257 -18.01 -25.16 -10.28
C GLU A 257 -18.44 -24.08 -9.27
N TYR A 258 -17.58 -23.10 -8.99
CA TYR A 258 -17.94 -22.00 -8.09
C TYR A 258 -19.00 -21.08 -8.69
N ARG A 259 -18.96 -20.81 -9.99
CA ARG A 259 -19.99 -20.02 -10.66
C ARG A 259 -21.36 -20.66 -10.45
N ASP A 260 -21.47 -21.94 -10.71
CA ASP A 260 -22.74 -22.68 -10.60
C ASP A 260 -23.22 -22.76 -9.14
N LEU A 261 -22.31 -22.95 -8.18
CA LEU A 261 -22.63 -22.94 -6.74
C LEU A 261 -23.08 -21.56 -6.22
N LEU A 262 -22.52 -20.49 -6.75
CA LEU A 262 -22.78 -19.12 -6.28
C LEU A 262 -23.96 -18.46 -7.01
N GLU A 263 -24.47 -19.06 -8.08
CA GLU A 263 -25.60 -18.52 -8.86
C GLU A 263 -26.83 -18.29 -7.99
N ALA A 264 -27.17 -19.24 -7.12
CA ALA A 264 -28.29 -19.15 -6.19
C ALA A 264 -28.15 -17.96 -5.21
N LEU A 265 -26.92 -17.55 -4.92
CA LEU A 265 -26.58 -16.41 -4.05
C LEU A 265 -26.43 -15.09 -4.83
N LYS A 266 -26.69 -15.10 -6.15
CA LYS A 266 -26.47 -13.97 -7.08
C LYS A 266 -25.05 -13.40 -6.99
N LYS A 267 -24.05 -14.26 -6.71
CA LYS A 267 -22.63 -13.89 -6.64
C LYS A 267 -21.87 -14.52 -7.79
N ARG A 268 -20.88 -13.79 -8.29
CA ARG A 268 -20.03 -14.27 -9.40
C ARG A 268 -18.61 -14.45 -8.89
N PRO A 269 -17.97 -15.62 -9.10
CA PRO A 269 -16.57 -15.81 -8.76
C PRO A 269 -15.68 -15.13 -9.79
N ILE A 270 -14.54 -14.64 -9.35
CA ILE A 270 -13.49 -14.09 -10.22
C ILE A 270 -12.38 -15.14 -10.34
N LEU A 271 -11.99 -15.46 -11.57
CA LEU A 271 -10.78 -16.23 -11.85
C LEU A 271 -9.60 -15.26 -11.99
N PHE A 272 -8.69 -15.31 -11.03
CA PHE A 272 -7.49 -14.49 -11.05
C PHE A 272 -6.28 -15.36 -11.42
N ILE A 273 -5.57 -14.99 -12.49
CA ILE A 273 -4.39 -15.69 -12.99
C ILE A 273 -3.21 -14.71 -12.95
N MET A 274 -2.13 -15.09 -12.29
CA MET A 274 -0.90 -14.30 -12.22
C MET A 274 0.19 -15.02 -13.02
N MET A 275 0.78 -14.29 -13.96
CA MET A 275 1.84 -14.77 -14.84
C MET A 275 3.18 -14.13 -14.49
N ASN A 276 4.29 -14.69 -14.99
CA ASN A 276 5.64 -14.21 -14.71
C ASN A 276 6.05 -13.01 -15.58
N SER A 277 5.39 -12.80 -16.71
CA SER A 277 5.65 -11.68 -17.62
C SER A 277 4.38 -11.19 -18.29
N THR A 278 4.45 -9.98 -18.85
CA THR A 278 3.37 -9.36 -19.63
C THR A 278 3.01 -10.19 -20.86
N ASP A 279 4.02 -10.70 -21.57
CA ASP A 279 3.83 -11.54 -22.78
C ASP A 279 3.09 -12.84 -22.45
N GLU A 280 3.44 -13.48 -21.32
CA GLU A 280 2.72 -14.68 -20.86
C GLU A 280 1.26 -14.35 -20.47
N ALA A 281 1.03 -13.18 -19.89
CA ALA A 281 -0.32 -12.73 -19.52
C ALA A 281 -1.20 -12.51 -20.76
N ASP A 282 -0.66 -11.86 -21.80
CA ASP A 282 -1.34 -11.66 -23.08
C ASP A 282 -1.67 -12.99 -23.75
N GLU A 283 -0.69 -13.86 -23.87
CA GLU A 283 -0.84 -15.17 -24.49
C GLU A 283 -1.91 -16.03 -23.77
N VAL A 284 -1.87 -16.08 -22.44
CA VAL A 284 -2.86 -16.84 -21.67
C VAL A 284 -4.24 -16.21 -21.76
N GLY A 285 -4.33 -14.88 -21.78
CA GLY A 285 -5.58 -14.16 -21.97
C GLY A 285 -6.23 -14.48 -23.32
N ASP A 286 -5.45 -14.47 -24.41
CA ASP A 286 -5.93 -14.81 -25.74
C ASP A 286 -6.30 -16.28 -25.86
N TRP A 287 -5.54 -17.17 -25.21
CA TRP A 287 -5.88 -18.59 -25.14
C TRP A 287 -7.22 -18.81 -24.42
N LEU A 288 -7.49 -18.13 -23.32
CA LEU A 288 -8.77 -18.20 -22.60
C LEU A 288 -9.93 -17.74 -23.47
N ARG A 289 -9.79 -16.59 -24.15
CA ARG A 289 -10.80 -16.03 -25.06
C ARG A 289 -11.11 -16.94 -26.23
N THR A 290 -10.09 -17.64 -26.74
CA THR A 290 -10.22 -18.56 -27.89
C THR A 290 -10.81 -19.89 -27.48
N LYS A 291 -10.35 -20.44 -26.37
CA LYS A 291 -10.76 -21.80 -25.94
C LYS A 291 -12.11 -21.84 -25.22
N TYR A 292 -12.44 -20.74 -24.50
CA TYR A 292 -13.66 -20.63 -23.71
C TYR A 292 -14.41 -19.34 -24.04
N PRO A 293 -14.84 -19.15 -25.32
CA PRO A 293 -15.42 -17.88 -25.75
C PRO A 293 -16.71 -17.51 -25.02
N GLU A 294 -17.49 -18.50 -24.59
CA GLU A 294 -18.72 -18.27 -23.83
C GLU A 294 -18.47 -17.63 -22.47
N ASP A 295 -17.33 -17.96 -21.86
CA ASP A 295 -17.00 -17.53 -20.51
C ASP A 295 -16.09 -16.28 -20.47
N PHE A 296 -15.15 -16.15 -21.42
CA PHE A 296 -14.04 -15.19 -21.33
C PHE A 296 -13.90 -14.21 -22.50
N LYS A 297 -14.85 -14.16 -23.46
CA LYS A 297 -14.78 -13.26 -24.62
C LYS A 297 -15.09 -11.82 -24.24
N GLY A 298 -14.40 -10.87 -24.90
CA GLY A 298 -14.61 -9.43 -24.72
C GLY A 298 -14.23 -8.93 -23.33
N ASP A 299 -15.08 -8.10 -22.75
CA ASP A 299 -14.86 -7.43 -21.45
C ASP A 299 -14.89 -8.39 -20.25
N ARG A 300 -15.14 -9.68 -20.46
CA ARG A 300 -15.10 -10.70 -19.41
C ARG A 300 -13.68 -11.14 -19.05
N THR A 301 -12.68 -10.76 -19.83
CA THR A 301 -11.27 -11.00 -19.55
C THR A 301 -10.51 -9.68 -19.57
N LEU A 302 -10.02 -9.26 -18.42
CA LEU A 302 -9.16 -8.10 -18.27
C LEU A 302 -7.72 -8.58 -18.11
N ILE A 303 -6.82 -8.06 -18.94
CA ILE A 303 -5.38 -8.27 -18.83
C ILE A 303 -4.78 -6.99 -18.26
N ILE A 304 -4.04 -7.12 -17.16
CA ILE A 304 -3.40 -5.99 -16.48
C ILE A 304 -1.91 -6.20 -16.52
N HIS A 305 -1.19 -5.23 -17.09
CA HIS A 305 0.26 -5.23 -17.13
C HIS A 305 0.81 -4.40 -15.98
N THR A 306 1.93 -4.83 -15.46
CA THR A 306 2.79 -4.01 -14.62
C THR A 306 3.90 -3.40 -15.47
N ASP A 307 4.34 -2.20 -15.12
CA ASP A 307 5.50 -1.56 -15.74
C ASP A 307 6.81 -2.25 -15.30
N LYS A 308 7.96 -1.74 -15.78
CA LYS A 308 9.29 -2.27 -15.40
C LYS A 308 9.59 -2.18 -13.91
N ALA A 309 8.88 -1.35 -13.16
CA ALA A 309 8.98 -1.22 -11.71
C ALA A 309 8.01 -2.14 -10.96
N GLY A 310 7.21 -2.94 -11.69
CA GLY A 310 6.18 -3.81 -11.12
C GLY A 310 4.90 -3.06 -10.74
N GLU A 311 4.67 -1.87 -11.29
CA GLU A 311 3.51 -1.03 -11.00
C GLU A 311 2.46 -1.12 -12.10
N VAL A 312 1.19 -1.13 -11.69
CA VAL A 312 0.05 -1.03 -12.61
C VAL A 312 -0.22 0.46 -12.90
N SER A 313 -0.43 0.80 -14.17
CA SER A 313 -0.81 2.18 -14.49
C SER A 313 -2.12 2.56 -13.79
N LYS A 314 -2.23 3.82 -13.37
CA LYS A 314 -3.46 4.31 -12.71
C LYS A 314 -4.69 4.13 -13.60
N LYS A 315 -4.53 4.31 -14.91
CA LYS A 315 -5.61 4.12 -15.91
C LYS A 315 -6.09 2.68 -15.93
N ASP A 316 -5.18 1.72 -16.00
CA ASP A 316 -5.53 0.29 -16.07
C ASP A 316 -6.16 -0.18 -14.76
N LEU A 317 -5.68 0.36 -13.63
CA LEU A 317 -6.24 0.05 -12.31
C LEU A 317 -7.68 0.61 -12.16
N ASP A 318 -7.93 1.83 -12.64
CA ASP A 318 -9.26 2.45 -12.58
C ASP A 318 -10.24 1.74 -13.53
N GLU A 319 -9.76 1.31 -14.70
CA GLU A 319 -10.54 0.50 -15.65
C GLU A 319 -10.87 -0.86 -15.05
N ALA A 320 -9.91 -1.54 -14.45
CA ALA A 320 -10.11 -2.80 -13.73
C ALA A 320 -11.15 -2.68 -12.62
N ARG A 321 -11.07 -1.62 -11.82
CA ARG A 321 -12.03 -1.35 -10.74
C ARG A 321 -13.44 -1.07 -11.29
N LYS A 322 -13.53 -0.33 -12.40
CA LYS A 322 -14.80 -0.04 -13.05
C LYS A 322 -15.46 -1.30 -13.59
N LEU A 323 -14.69 -2.15 -14.28
CA LEU A 323 -15.17 -3.42 -14.80
C LEU A 323 -15.56 -4.39 -13.67
N ALA A 324 -14.76 -4.50 -12.62
CA ALA A 324 -15.07 -5.33 -11.46
C ALA A 324 -16.39 -4.92 -10.79
N ARG A 325 -16.68 -3.62 -10.70
CA ARG A 325 -17.96 -3.10 -10.16
C ARG A 325 -19.17 -3.33 -11.06
N GLN A 326 -18.95 -3.50 -12.37
CA GLN A 326 -20.04 -3.79 -13.33
C GLN A 326 -20.43 -5.27 -13.35
N VAL A 327 -19.64 -6.13 -12.74
CA VAL A 327 -19.85 -7.58 -12.67
C VAL A 327 -20.65 -7.99 -11.42
N ASP A 328 -20.84 -7.08 -10.48
CA ASP A 328 -21.72 -7.30 -9.28
C ASP A 328 -23.23 -7.15 -9.65
#